data_ead19b2017d5a20986355eda965ed70c
#
_entry.id   ead19b2017d5a20986355eda965ed70c
#
_cell.length_a   1.000
_cell.length_b   1.000
_cell.length_c   1.000
_cell.angle_alpha   90.00
_cell.angle_beta   90.00
_cell.angle_gamma   90.00
#
_symmetry.space_group_name_H-M   'P 1'
#
loop_
_entity.id
_entity.type
_entity.pdbx_description
1 polymer ?
#
loop_
_entity_poly.entity_id
_entity_poly.type
_entity_poly.pdbx_seq_one_letter_code
_entity_poly.pdbx_strand_id
1 'polypeptide(L)'
;MGIVKISDLMHENLRVAGNALSRSINAQAEHWMRVGMLTEMHPELDHREICQLLIRAELAGGLDIAGAVTGQLGKPRASSAEKH
;
A
#
# COMPACT_ATOMS: atom_id res chain seq x y z
N MET A 1 -6.07 4.11 -16.08
CA MET A 1 -6.71 4.00 -14.75
C MET A 1 -7.63 2.82 -14.73
N GLY A 2 -7.53 1.99 -13.72
CA GLY A 2 -8.37 0.82 -13.61
C GLY A 2 -9.62 1.08 -12.80
N ILE A 3 -10.58 0.20 -12.95
CA ILE A 3 -11.82 0.23 -12.18
C ILE A 3 -11.92 -1.07 -11.41
N VAL A 4 -12.16 -0.96 -10.10
CA VAL A 4 -12.34 -2.11 -9.24
C VAL A 4 -13.78 -2.08 -8.73
N LYS A 5 -14.50 -3.17 -8.95
CA LYS A 5 -15.87 -3.28 -8.46
C LYS A 5 -15.87 -3.91 -7.09
N ILE A 6 -16.60 -3.31 -6.17
CA ILE A 6 -16.72 -3.82 -4.82
C ILE A 6 -18.21 -3.92 -4.47
N SER A 7 -18.51 -4.72 -3.44
CA SER A 7 -19.87 -4.87 -2.99
C SER A 7 -20.37 -3.60 -2.31
N ASP A 8 -21.71 -3.47 -2.25
CA ASP A 8 -22.30 -2.34 -1.55
C ASP A 8 -21.88 -2.32 -0.09
N LEU A 9 -21.77 -3.48 0.53
CA LEU A 9 -21.35 -3.56 1.92
C LEU A 9 -19.93 -3.04 2.08
N MET A 10 -19.03 -3.44 1.19
CA MET A 10 -17.65 -2.96 1.27
C MET A 10 -17.58 -1.46 1.02
N HIS A 11 -18.38 -0.97 0.08
CA HIS A 11 -18.39 0.48 -0.19
C HIS A 11 -18.85 1.24 1.06
N GLU A 12 -19.84 0.72 1.77
CA GLU A 12 -20.31 1.37 3.00
C GLU A 12 -19.22 1.32 4.08
N ASN A 13 -18.50 0.20 4.19
CA ASN A 13 -17.40 0.11 5.14
C ASN A 13 -16.33 1.15 4.84
N LEU A 14 -16.02 1.35 3.56
CA LEU A 14 -15.05 2.35 3.16
C LEU A 14 -15.52 3.75 3.51
N ARG A 15 -16.82 4.02 3.32
CA ARG A 15 -17.37 5.33 3.63
C ARG A 15 -17.24 5.64 5.12
N VAL A 16 -17.62 4.67 5.94
CA VAL A 16 -17.57 4.86 7.40
C VAL A 16 -16.13 5.02 7.87
N ALA A 17 -15.26 4.13 7.43
CA ALA A 17 -13.85 4.20 7.85
C ALA A 17 -13.18 5.46 7.33
N GLY A 18 -13.47 5.86 6.11
CA GLY A 18 -12.91 7.07 5.55
C GLY A 18 -13.30 8.29 6.36
N ASN A 19 -14.59 8.39 6.70
CA ASN A 19 -15.05 9.51 7.49
C ASN A 19 -14.39 9.53 8.87
N ALA A 20 -14.30 8.35 9.50
CA ALA A 20 -13.71 8.26 10.85
C ALA A 20 -12.23 8.65 10.85
N LEU A 21 -11.51 8.34 9.77
CA LEU A 21 -10.07 8.55 9.70
C LEU A 21 -9.69 9.78 8.88
N SER A 22 -10.69 10.59 8.51
CA SER A 22 -10.47 11.82 7.74
C SER A 22 -9.85 11.54 6.37
N ARG A 23 -10.33 10.50 5.71
CA ARG A 23 -9.89 10.11 4.36
C ARG A 23 -11.07 10.05 3.43
N SER A 24 -10.84 10.30 2.14
CA SER A 24 -11.85 10.05 1.14
C SER A 24 -12.06 8.55 0.98
N ILE A 25 -13.18 8.16 0.36
CA ILE A 25 -13.45 6.75 0.09
C ILE A 25 -12.32 6.14 -0.73
N ASN A 26 -11.89 6.85 -1.77
CA ASN A 26 -10.83 6.33 -2.63
C ASN A 26 -9.51 6.20 -1.87
N ALA A 27 -9.18 7.19 -1.05
CA ALA A 27 -7.95 7.12 -0.27
C ALA A 27 -7.99 5.96 0.73
N GLN A 28 -9.15 5.74 1.35
CA GLN A 28 -9.29 4.63 2.29
C GLN A 28 -9.18 3.29 1.57
N ALA A 29 -9.79 3.19 0.39
CA ALA A 29 -9.71 1.95 -0.40
C ALA A 29 -8.27 1.66 -0.78
N GLU A 30 -7.54 2.67 -1.27
CA GLU A 30 -6.15 2.47 -1.65
C GLU A 30 -5.29 2.09 -0.45
N HIS A 31 -5.54 2.71 0.69
CA HIS A 31 -4.79 2.38 1.89
C HIS A 31 -4.98 0.92 2.29
N TRP A 32 -6.24 0.47 2.32
CA TRP A 32 -6.51 -0.92 2.69
C TRP A 32 -5.92 -1.90 1.68
N MET A 33 -5.97 -1.54 0.38
CA MET A 33 -5.37 -2.40 -0.63
C MET A 33 -3.85 -2.51 -0.45
N ARG A 34 -3.19 -1.39 -0.17
CA ARG A 34 -1.74 -1.41 0.07
C ARG A 34 -1.40 -2.26 1.29
N VAL A 35 -2.12 -2.05 2.38
CA VAL A 35 -1.89 -2.83 3.59
C VAL A 35 -2.13 -4.31 3.33
N GLY A 36 -3.23 -4.62 2.62
CA GLY A 36 -3.53 -6.01 2.29
C GLY A 36 -2.48 -6.66 1.43
N MET A 37 -2.02 -5.94 0.40
CA MET A 37 -0.96 -6.47 -0.46
C MET A 37 0.29 -6.78 0.35
N LEU A 38 0.71 -5.84 1.17
CA LEU A 38 1.94 -6.04 1.93
C LEU A 38 1.79 -7.13 2.97
N THR A 39 0.62 -7.23 3.58
CA THR A 39 0.36 -8.29 4.54
C THR A 39 0.47 -9.67 3.89
N GLU A 40 -0.07 -9.81 2.68
CA GLU A 40 -0.02 -11.08 1.98
C GLU A 40 1.38 -11.40 1.47
N MET A 41 2.11 -10.38 1.01
CA MET A 41 3.45 -10.59 0.49
C MET A 41 4.49 -10.75 1.59
N HIS A 42 4.22 -10.22 2.77
CA HIS A 42 5.16 -10.26 3.89
C HIS A 42 4.42 -10.66 5.16
N PRO A 43 3.97 -11.93 5.24
CA PRO A 43 3.16 -12.35 6.39
C PRO A 43 3.90 -12.28 7.72
N GLU A 44 5.22 -12.15 7.69
CA GLU A 44 6.02 -12.03 8.91
C GLU A 44 5.98 -10.64 9.53
N LEU A 45 5.48 -9.63 8.79
CA LEU A 45 5.45 -8.26 9.29
C LEU A 45 4.18 -7.97 10.07
N ASP A 46 4.29 -7.18 11.12
CA ASP A 46 3.10 -6.69 11.81
C ASP A 46 2.64 -5.38 11.18
N HIS A 47 1.52 -4.87 11.67
CA HIS A 47 0.92 -3.67 11.08
C HIS A 47 1.86 -2.46 11.17
N ARG A 48 2.57 -2.32 12.28
CA ARG A 48 3.48 -1.20 12.44
C ARG A 48 4.62 -1.26 11.42
N GLU A 49 5.15 -2.46 11.20
CA GLU A 49 6.22 -2.63 10.21
C GLU A 49 5.71 -2.34 8.80
N ILE A 50 4.47 -2.74 8.52
CA ILE A 50 3.86 -2.43 7.22
C ILE A 50 3.73 -0.93 7.04
N CYS A 51 3.29 -0.21 8.07
CA CYS A 51 3.18 1.24 7.98
C CYS A 51 4.54 1.89 7.73
N GLN A 52 5.59 1.39 8.38
CA GLN A 52 6.93 1.90 8.15
C GLN A 52 7.38 1.65 6.71
N LEU A 53 7.03 0.49 6.18
CA LEU A 53 7.34 0.16 4.79
C LEU A 53 6.64 1.11 3.83
N LEU A 54 5.39 1.44 4.11
CA LEU A 54 4.64 2.38 3.27
C LEU A 54 5.27 3.77 3.29
N ILE A 55 5.72 4.20 4.46
CA ILE A 55 6.39 5.51 4.56
C ILE A 55 7.67 5.52 3.72
N ARG A 56 8.45 4.45 3.83
CA ARG A 56 9.68 4.37 3.04
C ARG A 56 9.39 4.32 1.54
N ALA A 57 8.33 3.60 1.16
CA ALA A 57 7.95 3.54 -0.24
C ALA A 57 7.55 4.92 -0.77
N GLU A 58 6.83 5.67 0.02
CA GLU A 58 6.45 7.03 -0.38
C GLU A 58 7.67 7.91 -0.60
N LEU A 59 8.64 7.80 0.29
CA LEU A 59 9.87 8.57 0.15
C LEU A 59 10.66 8.15 -1.09
N ALA A 60 10.49 6.91 -1.54
CA ALA A 60 11.20 6.40 -2.70
C ALA A 60 10.41 6.56 -4.01
N GLY A 61 9.23 7.19 -3.95
CA GLY A 61 8.47 7.45 -5.17
C GLY A 61 7.26 6.57 -5.37
N GLY A 62 6.97 5.66 -4.43
CA GLY A 62 5.76 4.85 -4.51
C GLY A 62 6.03 3.37 -4.40
N LEU A 63 4.96 2.62 -4.18
CA LEU A 63 5.02 1.18 -3.99
C LEU A 63 4.93 0.49 -5.34
N ASP A 64 5.87 -0.40 -5.62
CA ASP A 64 5.92 -1.13 -6.89
C ASP A 64 5.97 -2.63 -6.64
N ILE A 65 4.80 -3.27 -6.67
CA ILE A 65 4.70 -4.70 -6.47
C ILE A 65 5.33 -5.47 -7.63
N ALA A 66 5.19 -4.96 -8.85
CA ALA A 66 5.80 -5.60 -10.01
C ALA A 66 7.31 -5.64 -9.85
N GLY A 67 7.90 -4.56 -9.35
CA GLY A 67 9.32 -4.55 -9.06
C GLY A 67 9.70 -5.54 -7.98
N ALA A 68 8.83 -5.69 -6.97
CA ALA A 68 9.08 -6.68 -5.92
C ALA A 68 9.11 -8.09 -6.48
N VAL A 69 8.19 -8.39 -7.39
CA VAL A 69 8.11 -9.73 -7.98
C VAL A 69 9.37 -10.02 -8.79
N THR A 70 9.94 -9.00 -9.43
CA THR A 70 11.16 -9.20 -10.21
C THR A 70 12.42 -9.14 -9.35
N GLY A 71 12.25 -8.94 -8.05
CA GLY A 71 13.40 -8.93 -7.15
C GLY A 71 14.06 -7.59 -7.01
N GLN A 72 13.44 -6.54 -7.49
CA GLN A 72 14.05 -5.21 -7.47
C GLN A 72 13.54 -4.32 -6.38
N LEU A 73 12.48 -4.73 -5.72
CA LEU A 73 11.88 -3.88 -4.71
C LEU A 73 12.84 -3.55 -3.58
N GLY A 74 13.63 -4.51 -3.17
CA GLY A 74 14.53 -4.29 -2.07
C GLY A 74 15.70 -3.41 -2.39
N LYS A 75 15.89 -3.09 -3.64
CA LYS A 75 17.00 -2.25 -4.01
C LYS A 75 16.58 -0.82 -3.90
N PRO A 76 17.35 -0.10 -3.31
CA PRO A 76 17.03 1.31 -3.33
C PRO A 76 17.33 1.78 -4.71
N ARG A 77 16.92 1.39 -5.33
CA ARG A 77 17.16 1.43 -6.61
C ARG A 77 18.11 2.19 -6.92
N ALA A 78 18.51 1.89 -6.26
CA ALA A 78 18.97 2.04 -6.10
C ALA A 78 19.34 2.36 -5.93
N SER A 79 19.73 2.60 -6.04
CA SER A 79 19.83 2.77 -5.67
C SER A 79 19.86 3.03 -5.40
N SER A 80 20.17 3.33 -5.52
CA SER A 80 19.99 3.56 -5.16
C SER A 80 20.19 3.70 -4.67
N ALA A 81 20.66 3.95 -4.71
CA ALA A 81 20.67 4.00 -4.25
C ALA A 81 20.99 4.02 -3.94
N GLU A 82 21.37 4.16 -4.03
CA GLU A 82 21.37 4.09 -3.83
C GLU A 82 21.46 4.20 -3.79
N LYS A 83 21.80 4.55 -3.95
CA LYS A 83 21.59 4.73 -3.97
C LYS A 83 21.44 4.85 -3.73
N HIS A 84 21.94 5.21 -3.77
CA HIS A 84 21.50 5.36 -3.54
C HIS A 84 21.29 5.39 -3.37
#